data_0f70243c044b7eef5da28f8bedd6eb68
#
_entry.id   0f70243c044b7eef5da28f8bedd6eb68
#
_cell.length_a   1.000
_cell.length_b   1.000
_cell.length_c   1.000
_cell.angle_alpha   90.00
_cell.angle_beta   90.00
_cell.angle_gamma   90.00
#
_symmetry.space_group_name_H-M   'P 1'
#
loop_
_entity.id
_entity.type
_entity.pdbx_description
1 polymer ?
#
loop_
_entity_poly.entity_id
_entity_poly.type
_entity_poly.pdbx_seq_one_letter_code
_entity_poly.pdbx_strand_id
1 'polypeptide(L)'
;MQTSSDDLERAVALLGEAENIYVIGLRRSFSVASYLTYALRHLDRKAFLIDGLGGMFTEQLSPVGPKDVVVAVSFSPYAREVVELVELGAQRKARQIAITDSQVSPLAAFSDVCFVVREAQVDGFRSQVASLCLAQTLAVSLALNSSRVRGQAEGVR
;
A
#
# COMPACT_ATOMS: atom_id res chain seq x y z
N MET A 1 -17.04 -2.89 -3.46
CA MET A 1 -15.82 -2.08 -3.56
C MET A 1 -15.95 -1.16 -4.76
N GLN A 2 -15.95 0.13 -4.55
CA GLN A 2 -15.93 1.12 -5.62
C GLN A 2 -14.50 1.63 -5.77
N THR A 3 -13.75 1.02 -6.67
CA THR A 3 -12.40 1.45 -6.98
C THR A 3 -12.43 2.14 -8.34
N SER A 4 -12.04 3.40 -8.38
CA SER A 4 -11.87 4.13 -9.62
C SER A 4 -10.74 3.51 -10.45
N SER A 5 -10.96 3.35 -11.75
CA SER A 5 -9.92 2.87 -12.65
C SER A 5 -8.73 3.85 -12.70
N ASP A 6 -8.99 5.15 -12.58
CA ASP A 6 -7.94 6.17 -12.52
C ASP A 6 -7.08 6.05 -11.27
N ASP A 7 -7.68 5.78 -10.10
CA ASP A 7 -6.96 5.55 -8.86
C ASP A 7 -6.11 4.29 -8.93
N LEU A 8 -6.63 3.23 -9.54
CA LEU A 8 -5.88 1.99 -9.74
C LEU A 8 -4.66 2.23 -10.65
N GLU A 9 -4.84 2.92 -11.76
CA GLU A 9 -3.74 3.26 -12.69
C GLU A 9 -2.69 4.13 -12.01
N ARG A 10 -3.10 5.13 -11.24
CA ARG A 10 -2.19 6.01 -10.48
C ARG A 10 -1.39 5.23 -9.45
N ALA A 11 -2.04 4.35 -8.69
CA ALA A 11 -1.38 3.52 -7.69
C ALA A 11 -0.36 2.57 -8.34
N VAL A 12 -0.74 1.93 -9.45
CA VAL A 12 0.16 1.04 -10.20
C VAL A 12 1.36 1.81 -10.75
N ALA A 13 1.16 3.02 -11.26
CA ALA A 13 2.25 3.88 -11.74
C ALA A 13 3.19 4.25 -10.59
N LEU A 14 2.68 4.64 -9.43
CA LEU A 14 3.49 4.94 -8.25
C LEU A 14 4.32 3.73 -7.80
N LEU A 15 3.70 2.56 -7.73
CA LEU A 15 4.40 1.33 -7.35
C LEU A 15 5.46 0.93 -8.37
N GLY A 16 5.17 1.13 -9.66
CA GLY A 16 6.09 0.81 -10.76
C GLY A 16 7.33 1.69 -10.78
N GLU A 17 7.21 2.94 -10.39
CA GLU A 17 8.30 3.94 -10.39
C GLU A 17 9.07 3.97 -9.06
N ALA A 18 8.53 3.36 -8.01
CA ALA A 18 9.12 3.40 -6.68
C ALA A 18 10.51 2.73 -6.64
N GLU A 19 11.46 3.38 -5.98
CA GLU A 19 12.74 2.78 -5.66
C GLU A 19 12.58 1.74 -4.55
N ASN A 20 11.88 2.10 -3.48
CA ASN A 20 11.50 1.19 -2.40
C ASN A 20 10.01 1.35 -2.08
N ILE A 21 9.38 0.27 -1.66
CA ILE A 21 7.98 0.26 -1.24
C ILE A 21 7.94 -0.20 0.22
N TYR A 22 7.38 0.64 1.08
CA TYR A 22 7.16 0.32 2.49
C TYR A 22 5.70 0.03 2.72
N VAL A 23 5.38 -1.13 3.26
CA VAL A 23 4.00 -1.58 3.47
C VAL A 23 3.71 -1.64 4.96
N ILE A 24 2.65 -0.99 5.39
CA ILE A 24 2.28 -0.83 6.79
C ILE A 24 0.84 -1.33 6.99
N GLY A 25 0.65 -2.20 7.94
CA GLY A 25 -0.66 -2.63 8.40
C GLY A 25 -0.51 -3.42 9.68
N LEU A 26 -1.30 -3.07 10.70
CA LEU A 26 -1.21 -3.66 12.02
C LEU A 26 -2.49 -4.41 12.38
N ARG A 27 -2.38 -5.32 13.33
CA ARG A 27 -3.51 -6.11 13.84
C ARG A 27 -4.20 -6.85 12.69
N ARG A 28 -5.48 -6.63 12.46
CA ARG A 28 -6.24 -7.27 11.36
C ARG A 28 -5.73 -6.90 9.97
N SER A 29 -5.20 -5.71 9.81
CA SER A 29 -4.63 -5.25 8.55
C SER A 29 -3.25 -5.83 8.26
N PHE A 30 -2.62 -6.48 9.22
CA PHE A 30 -1.29 -7.09 9.04
C PHE A 30 -1.31 -8.20 7.98
N SER A 31 -2.36 -9.00 7.90
CA SER A 31 -2.48 -10.03 6.88
C SER A 31 -2.52 -9.45 5.47
N VAL A 32 -3.19 -8.31 5.27
CA VAL A 32 -3.24 -7.60 3.99
C VAL A 32 -1.87 -7.02 3.63
N ALA A 33 -1.22 -6.35 4.58
CA ALA A 33 0.11 -5.77 4.40
C ALA A 33 1.16 -6.84 4.12
N SER A 34 1.12 -7.94 4.86
CA SER A 34 2.02 -9.08 4.69
C SER A 34 1.86 -9.72 3.30
N TYR A 35 0.63 -9.96 2.88
CA TYR A 35 0.34 -10.52 1.55
C TYR A 35 0.84 -9.59 0.44
N LEU A 36 0.55 -8.30 0.53
CA LEU A 36 0.98 -7.33 -0.48
C LEU A 36 2.50 -7.26 -0.57
N THR A 37 3.18 -7.25 0.55
CA THR A 37 4.66 -7.26 0.57
C THR A 37 5.21 -8.51 -0.11
N TYR A 38 4.66 -9.67 0.19
CA TYR A 38 5.03 -10.92 -0.47
C TYR A 38 4.81 -10.84 -1.99
N ALA A 39 3.64 -10.37 -2.42
CA ALA A 39 3.29 -10.28 -3.83
C ALA A 39 4.20 -9.31 -4.59
N LEU A 40 4.55 -8.17 -3.99
CA LEU A 40 5.47 -7.21 -4.58
C LEU A 40 6.90 -7.76 -4.70
N ARG A 41 7.37 -8.48 -3.69
CA ARG A 41 8.67 -9.16 -3.75
C ARG A 41 8.70 -10.27 -4.79
N HIS A 42 7.59 -10.96 -5.00
CA HIS A 42 7.44 -11.94 -6.07
C HIS A 42 7.61 -11.30 -7.46
N LEU A 43 7.34 -10.01 -7.59
CA LEU A 43 7.55 -9.21 -8.80
C LEU A 43 8.93 -8.52 -8.82
N ASP A 44 9.86 -8.97 -8.00
CA ASP A 44 11.21 -8.40 -7.86
C ASP A 44 11.23 -6.91 -7.46
N ARG A 45 10.18 -6.45 -6.77
CA ARG A 45 10.15 -5.10 -6.20
C ARG A 45 10.80 -5.08 -4.83
N LYS A 46 11.49 -3.99 -4.51
CA LYS A 46 12.07 -3.76 -3.18
C LYS A 46 10.97 -3.33 -2.23
N ALA A 47 10.28 -4.29 -1.66
CA ALA A 47 9.17 -4.09 -0.73
C ALA A 47 9.56 -4.55 0.67
N PHE A 48 9.22 -3.74 1.66
CA PHE A 48 9.56 -3.94 3.07
C PHE A 48 8.31 -3.84 3.92
N LEU A 49 8.06 -4.86 4.71
CA LEU A 49 6.97 -4.86 5.68
C LEU A 49 7.41 -4.16 6.96
N ILE A 50 6.68 -3.13 7.35
CA ILE A 50 6.92 -2.44 8.62
C ILE A 50 6.13 -3.16 9.70
N ASP A 51 6.77 -4.08 10.38
CA ASP A 51 6.16 -4.92 11.41
C ASP A 51 6.44 -4.46 12.84
N GLY A 52 7.32 -3.49 12.99
CA GLY A 52 7.67 -2.94 14.29
C GLY A 52 8.43 -3.91 15.20
N LEU A 53 9.14 -4.88 14.63
CA LEU A 53 9.92 -5.84 15.42
C LEU A 53 10.81 -5.12 16.42
N GLY A 54 10.73 -5.51 17.68
CA GLY A 54 11.45 -4.84 18.77
C GLY A 54 10.95 -3.42 19.07
N GLY A 55 9.76 -3.03 18.60
CA GLY A 55 9.22 -1.67 18.75
C GLY A 55 9.81 -0.66 17.78
N MET A 56 10.56 -1.08 16.77
CA MET A 56 11.33 -0.21 15.88
C MET A 56 10.55 0.26 14.64
N PHE A 57 9.29 0.66 14.81
CA PHE A 57 8.47 1.17 13.71
C PHE A 57 9.10 2.36 13.00
N THR A 58 9.46 3.38 13.75
CA THR A 58 10.05 4.62 13.23
C THR A 58 11.38 4.34 12.54
N GLU A 59 12.22 3.52 13.15
CA GLU A 59 13.53 3.15 12.62
C GLU A 59 13.41 2.37 11.30
N GLN A 60 12.40 1.51 11.19
CA GLN A 60 12.16 0.76 9.95
C GLN A 60 11.75 1.66 8.80
N LEU A 61 11.01 2.74 9.05
CA LEU A 61 10.56 3.68 8.02
C LEU A 61 11.53 4.84 7.81
N SER A 62 12.45 5.09 8.74
CA SER A 62 13.31 6.27 8.71
C SER A 62 14.10 6.49 7.41
N PRO A 63 14.48 5.45 6.62
CA PRO A 63 15.16 5.64 5.34
C PRO A 63 14.26 6.16 4.20
N VAL A 64 12.94 6.20 4.41
CA VAL A 64 11.99 6.62 3.37
C VAL A 64 12.28 8.01 2.83
N GLY A 65 12.09 8.19 1.54
CA GLY A 65 12.32 9.46 0.87
C GLY A 65 11.45 9.67 -0.38
N PRO A 66 11.71 10.73 -1.15
CA PRO A 66 10.84 11.15 -2.27
C PRO A 66 10.74 10.15 -3.42
N LYS A 67 11.66 9.21 -3.53
CA LYS A 67 11.66 8.17 -4.55
C LYS A 67 10.93 6.90 -4.12
N ASP A 68 10.43 6.90 -2.91
CA ASP A 68 9.79 5.74 -2.30
C ASP A 68 8.27 5.91 -2.24
N VAL A 69 7.59 4.77 -2.07
CA VAL A 69 6.15 4.72 -1.87
C VAL A 69 5.85 4.03 -0.54
N VAL A 70 4.93 4.61 0.20
CA VAL A 70 4.36 4.01 1.42
C VAL A 70 2.95 3.53 1.10
N VAL A 71 2.67 2.27 1.37
CA VAL A 71 1.31 1.72 1.31
C VAL A 71 0.84 1.44 2.73
N ALA A 72 -0.17 2.16 3.18
CA ALA A 72 -0.71 2.01 4.53
C ALA A 72 -2.12 1.45 4.49
N VAL A 73 -2.35 0.42 5.29
CA VAL A 73 -3.65 -0.25 5.45
C VAL A 73 -4.12 -0.07 6.88
N SER A 74 -5.20 0.65 7.09
CA SER A 74 -5.78 0.82 8.43
C SER A 74 -7.25 1.22 8.34
N PHE A 75 -8.03 0.66 9.26
CA PHE A 75 -9.47 0.89 9.41
C PHE A 75 -9.77 1.32 10.83
N SER A 76 -10.87 2.01 11.03
CA SER A 76 -11.30 2.46 12.36
C SER A 76 -11.52 1.27 13.32
N PRO A 77 -11.04 1.33 14.55
CA PRO A 77 -10.19 2.37 15.15
C PRO A 77 -8.75 2.29 14.60
N TYR A 78 -8.25 3.39 14.11
CA TYR A 78 -6.94 3.45 13.47
C TYR A 78 -5.82 3.23 14.49
N ALA A 79 -4.86 2.35 14.16
CA ALA A 79 -3.70 2.15 14.99
C ALA A 79 -2.85 3.43 15.02
N ARG A 80 -2.52 3.89 16.21
CA ARG A 80 -1.73 5.11 16.42
C ARG A 80 -0.40 5.06 15.69
N GLU A 81 0.26 3.92 15.73
CA GLU A 81 1.56 3.71 15.08
C GLU A 81 1.46 3.91 13.56
N VAL A 82 0.36 3.47 12.93
CA VAL A 82 0.16 3.67 11.50
C VAL A 82 0.01 5.15 11.17
N VAL A 83 -0.77 5.88 11.96
CA VAL A 83 -0.96 7.34 11.77
C VAL A 83 0.37 8.08 11.89
N GLU A 84 1.16 7.77 12.91
CA GLU A 84 2.49 8.38 13.10
C GLU A 84 3.42 8.07 11.93
N LEU A 85 3.38 6.86 11.39
CA LEU A 85 4.22 6.46 10.27
C LEU A 85 3.82 7.14 8.95
N VAL A 86 2.53 7.31 8.67
CA VAL A 86 2.11 8.04 7.47
C VAL A 86 2.45 9.52 7.55
N GLU A 87 2.40 10.11 8.73
CA GLU A 87 2.89 11.47 8.97
C GLU A 87 4.41 11.57 8.70
N LEU A 88 5.19 10.61 9.18
CA LEU A 88 6.64 10.56 8.91
C LEU A 88 6.91 10.43 7.41
N GLY A 89 6.17 9.57 6.71
CA GLY A 89 6.28 9.42 5.26
C GLY A 89 6.01 10.73 4.53
N ALA A 90 5.00 11.49 4.96
CA ALA A 90 4.70 12.81 4.40
C ALA A 90 5.82 13.83 4.67
N GLN A 91 6.37 13.87 5.87
CA GLN A 91 7.50 14.72 6.22
C GLN A 91 8.75 14.43 5.36
N ARG A 92 8.95 13.17 5.01
CA ARG A 92 10.05 12.70 4.14
C ARG A 92 9.71 12.80 2.65
N LYS A 93 8.55 13.34 2.31
CA LYS A 93 8.07 13.56 0.93
C LYS A 93 7.92 12.28 0.12
N ALA A 94 7.70 11.15 0.76
CA ALA A 94 7.35 9.90 0.10
C ALA A 94 5.94 10.00 -0.49
N ARG A 95 5.72 9.30 -1.61
CA ARG A 95 4.37 9.14 -2.16
C ARG A 95 3.63 8.09 -1.34
N GLN A 96 2.33 8.28 -1.16
CA GLN A 96 1.56 7.40 -0.29
C GLN A 96 0.27 6.89 -0.94
N ILE A 97 0.02 5.61 -0.73
CA ILE A 97 -1.22 4.92 -1.09
C ILE A 97 -1.88 4.48 0.21
N ALA A 98 -3.11 4.89 0.41
CA ALA A 98 -3.90 4.48 1.57
C ALA A 98 -4.98 3.48 1.18
N ILE A 99 -5.15 2.44 1.99
CA ILE A 99 -6.28 1.51 1.96
C ILE A 99 -6.98 1.66 3.31
N THR A 100 -8.18 2.22 3.30
CA THR A 100 -8.87 2.65 4.52
C THR A 100 -10.38 2.58 4.35
N ASP A 101 -11.13 2.97 5.36
CA ASP A 101 -12.59 2.88 5.39
C ASP A 101 -13.32 4.20 5.09
N SER A 102 -12.59 5.31 4.96
CA SER A 102 -13.19 6.63 4.78
C SER A 102 -12.22 7.61 4.12
N GLN A 103 -12.75 8.48 3.27
CA GLN A 103 -12.01 9.60 2.69
C GLN A 103 -11.57 10.65 3.73
N VAL A 104 -12.14 10.60 4.93
CA VAL A 104 -11.78 11.50 6.04
C VAL A 104 -10.93 10.78 7.09
N SER A 105 -10.42 9.58 6.80
CA SER A 105 -9.51 8.88 7.69
C SER A 105 -8.19 9.62 7.85
N PRO A 106 -7.46 9.41 8.94
CA PRO A 106 -6.14 10.04 9.14
C PRO A 106 -5.13 9.66 8.04
N LEU A 107 -5.29 8.50 7.41
CA LEU A 107 -4.44 8.06 6.32
C LEU A 107 -4.73 8.82 5.02
N ALA A 108 -5.99 9.12 4.76
CA ALA A 108 -6.42 9.80 3.54
C ALA A 108 -5.79 11.20 3.40
N ALA A 109 -5.61 11.89 4.51
CA ALA A 109 -5.03 13.24 4.53
C ALA A 109 -3.61 13.31 3.95
N PHE A 110 -2.84 12.24 4.05
CA PHE A 110 -1.44 12.16 3.60
C PHE A 110 -1.27 11.35 2.31
N SER A 111 -2.35 10.80 1.76
CA SER A 111 -2.28 9.93 0.60
C SER A 111 -2.33 10.68 -0.73
N ASP A 112 -1.57 10.20 -1.70
CA ASP A 112 -1.70 10.60 -3.10
C ASP A 112 -2.82 9.83 -3.80
N VAL A 113 -3.02 8.57 -3.39
CA VAL A 113 -4.13 7.72 -3.81
C VAL A 113 -4.76 7.10 -2.58
N CYS A 114 -6.08 7.22 -2.45
CA CYS A 114 -6.83 6.67 -1.32
C CYS A 114 -7.89 5.71 -1.83
N PHE A 115 -7.77 4.44 -1.45
CA PHE A 115 -8.80 3.44 -1.69
C PHE A 115 -9.69 3.30 -0.46
N VAL A 116 -10.96 3.60 -0.63
CA VAL A 116 -11.96 3.38 0.42
C VAL A 116 -12.58 2.02 0.21
N VAL A 117 -12.40 1.15 1.19
CA VAL A 117 -12.88 -0.24 1.16
C VAL A 117 -13.90 -0.44 2.28
N ARG A 118 -15.07 -0.95 1.93
CA ARG A 118 -16.09 -1.34 2.89
C ARG A 118 -16.06 -2.85 3.06
N GLU A 119 -15.70 -3.28 4.27
CA GLU A 119 -15.65 -4.68 4.65
C GLU A 119 -16.90 -5.10 5.41
N ALA A 120 -17.38 -6.29 5.15
CA ALA A 120 -18.48 -6.86 5.93
C ALA A 120 -18.04 -7.10 7.38
N GLN A 121 -18.96 -6.85 8.33
CA GLN A 121 -18.75 -7.15 9.75
C GLN A 121 -19.84 -8.08 10.26
N VAL A 122 -19.42 -9.12 10.99
CA VAL A 122 -20.33 -10.05 11.68
C VAL A 122 -19.76 -10.33 13.07
N ASP A 123 -20.54 -10.05 14.10
CA ASP A 123 -20.16 -10.30 15.51
C ASP A 123 -18.79 -9.74 15.91
N GLY A 124 -18.48 -8.53 15.48
CA GLY A 124 -17.21 -7.87 15.77
C GLY A 124 -16.06 -8.32 14.88
N PHE A 125 -16.25 -9.30 14.03
CA PHE A 125 -15.27 -9.69 13.03
C PHE A 125 -15.44 -8.88 11.75
N ARG A 126 -14.38 -8.22 11.34
CA ARG A 126 -14.33 -7.55 10.04
C ARG A 126 -13.74 -8.50 9.00
N SER A 127 -14.44 -8.67 7.88
CA SER A 127 -13.90 -9.38 6.72
C SER A 127 -12.66 -8.64 6.18
N GLN A 128 -11.75 -9.38 5.56
CA GLN A 128 -10.58 -8.82 4.88
C GLN A 128 -10.58 -9.17 3.39
N VAL A 129 -11.67 -9.78 2.90
CA VAL A 129 -11.75 -10.28 1.52
C VAL A 129 -11.60 -9.15 0.52
N ALA A 130 -12.29 -8.04 0.71
CA ALA A 130 -12.21 -6.90 -0.21
C ALA A 130 -10.83 -6.25 -0.22
N SER A 131 -10.21 -6.09 0.95
CA SER A 131 -8.86 -5.53 1.06
C SER A 131 -7.80 -6.45 0.44
N LEU A 132 -7.90 -7.75 0.65
CA LEU A 132 -7.01 -8.74 0.02
C LEU A 132 -7.20 -8.79 -1.51
N CYS A 133 -8.44 -8.68 -1.96
CA CYS A 133 -8.75 -8.59 -3.38
C CYS A 133 -8.12 -7.36 -4.03
N LEU A 134 -8.19 -6.20 -3.36
CA LEU A 134 -7.54 -4.98 -3.81
C LEU A 134 -6.02 -5.12 -3.85
N ALA A 135 -5.41 -5.68 -2.81
CA ALA A 135 -3.97 -5.93 -2.77
C ALA A 135 -3.52 -6.84 -3.91
N GLN A 136 -4.26 -7.91 -4.18
CA GLN A 136 -4.00 -8.79 -5.32
C GLN A 136 -4.16 -8.08 -6.65
N THR A 137 -5.20 -7.24 -6.79
CA THR A 137 -5.45 -6.46 -8.00
C THR A 137 -4.29 -5.49 -8.29
N LEU A 138 -3.77 -4.83 -7.28
CA LEU A 138 -2.60 -3.95 -7.41
C LEU A 138 -1.37 -4.73 -7.89
N ALA A 139 -1.09 -5.87 -7.29
CA ALA A 139 0.05 -6.70 -7.66
C ALA A 139 -0.07 -7.25 -9.09
N VAL A 140 -1.24 -7.80 -9.45
CA VAL A 140 -1.50 -8.33 -10.79
C VAL A 140 -1.44 -7.23 -11.84
N SER A 141 -2.03 -6.07 -11.58
CA SER A 141 -1.99 -4.93 -12.49
C SER A 141 -0.57 -4.41 -12.71
N LEU A 142 0.24 -4.38 -11.65
CA LEU A 142 1.65 -4.03 -11.74
C LEU A 142 2.43 -5.05 -12.59
N ALA A 143 2.17 -6.34 -12.42
CA ALA A 143 2.79 -7.40 -13.22
C ALA A 143 2.46 -7.26 -14.71
N LEU A 144 1.20 -7.03 -15.04
CA LEU A 144 0.74 -6.85 -16.43
C LEU A 144 1.34 -5.59 -17.07
N ASN A 145 1.42 -4.50 -16.33
CA ASN A 145 2.00 -3.25 -16.80
C ASN A 145 3.50 -3.41 -17.11
N SER A 146 4.23 -4.09 -16.25
CA SER A 146 5.66 -4.39 -16.45
C SER A 146 5.90 -5.27 -17.68
N SER A 147 5.03 -6.24 -17.94
CA SER A 147 5.10 -7.11 -19.13
C SER A 147 4.87 -6.33 -20.44
N ARG A 148 3.93 -5.38 -20.43
CA ARG A 148 3.68 -4.51 -21.59
C ARG A 148 4.88 -3.65 -21.92
N VAL A 149 5.52 -3.07 -20.92
CA VAL A 149 6.71 -2.23 -21.11
C VAL A 149 7.88 -3.05 -21.68
N ARG A 150 8.08 -4.27 -21.20
CA ARG A 150 9.12 -5.19 -21.74
C ARG A 150 8.84 -5.57 -23.19
N GLY A 151 7.59 -5.96 -23.51
CA GLY A 151 7.19 -6.32 -24.87
C GLY A 151 7.35 -5.18 -25.88
N GLN A 152 7.14 -3.94 -25.48
CA GLN A 152 7.37 -2.77 -26.32
C GLN A 152 8.86 -2.50 -26.54
N ALA A 153 9.72 -2.74 -25.55
CA ALA A 153 11.16 -2.57 -25.68
C ALA A 153 11.80 -3.64 -26.60
N GLU A 154 11.25 -4.85 -26.64
CA GLU A 154 11.71 -5.93 -27.51
C GLU A 154 11.21 -5.80 -28.95
N GLY A 155 10.09 -5.13 -29.15
CA GLY A 155 9.49 -4.90 -30.49
C GLY A 155 10.12 -3.77 -31.30
N VAL A 156 11.07 -3.03 -30.74
CA VAL A 156 11.75 -1.88 -31.36
C VAL A 156 13.18 -2.23 -31.83
N ARG A 157 13.54 -3.52 -31.87
CA ARG A 157 14.84 -3.98 -32.41
C ARG A 157 14.68 -4.56 -33.78
#